data_cf7afab4da03c7b0963ff65e8e2b71c6
#
_entry.id   cf7afab4da03c7b0963ff65e8e2b71c6
#
_cell.length_a   1.000
_cell.length_b   1.000
_cell.length_c   1.000
_cell.angle_alpha   90.00
_cell.angle_beta   90.00
_cell.angle_gamma   90.00
#
_symmetry.space_group_name_H-M   'P 1'
#
loop_
_entity.id
_entity.type
_entity.pdbx_description
1 polymer ?
#
loop_
_entity_poly.entity_id
_entity_poly.type
_entity_poly.pdbx_seq_one_letter_code
_entity_poly.pdbx_strand_id
1 'polypeptide(L)' 'MPTYHIEMMEGRTVEQKRKLAEEITRVSVEVLGGTPEMVDILITDVKRENWATGGKLW' A
#
# COMPACT_ATOMS: atom_id res chain seq x y z
N MET A 1 -6.97 1.50 15.72
CA MET A 1 -5.74 1.21 14.96
C MET A 1 -6.10 1.00 13.50
N PRO A 2 -5.72 1.92 12.58
CA PRO A 2 -6.02 1.69 11.15
C PRO A 2 -5.05 0.70 10.53
N THR A 3 -5.57 -0.12 9.61
CA THR A 3 -4.78 -1.05 8.81
C THR A 3 -5.11 -0.79 7.35
N TYR A 4 -4.07 -0.61 6.54
CA TYR A 4 -4.22 -0.35 5.12
C TYR A 4 -3.69 -1.54 4.32
N HIS A 5 -4.51 -2.05 3.41
CA HIS A 5 -4.13 -3.15 2.54
C HIS A 5 -4.00 -2.60 1.12
N ILE A 6 -2.79 -2.68 0.57
CA ILE A 6 -2.49 -2.14 -0.74
C ILE A 6 -2.10 -3.28 -1.67
N GLU A 7 -2.80 -3.38 -2.78
CA GLU A 7 -2.42 -4.30 -3.84
C GLU A 7 -1.87 -3.48 -4.98
N MET A 8 -0.71 -3.88 -5.49
CA MET A 8 -0.08 -3.17 -6.60
C MET A 8 0.56 -4.15 -7.55
N MET A 9 0.68 -3.75 -8.81
CA MET A 9 1.39 -4.55 -9.79
C MET A 9 2.86 -4.66 -9.37
N GLU A 10 3.44 -5.83 -9.53
CA GLU A 10 4.84 -6.05 -9.19
C GLU A 10 5.76 -5.14 -9.99
N GLY A 11 6.94 -4.90 -9.46
CA GLY A 11 7.96 -4.09 -10.12
C GLY A 11 8.36 -2.83 -9.37
N ARG A 12 7.67 -2.49 -8.30
CA ARG A 12 8.06 -1.34 -7.48
C ARG A 12 9.25 -1.71 -6.61
N THR A 13 10.14 -0.76 -6.40
CA THR A 13 11.32 -0.97 -5.57
C THR A 13 10.94 -0.93 -4.09
N VAL A 14 11.83 -1.49 -3.25
CA VAL A 14 11.66 -1.40 -1.80
C VAL A 14 11.64 0.06 -1.34
N GLU A 15 12.46 0.91 -1.95
CA GLU A 15 12.49 2.33 -1.61
C GLU A 15 11.15 3.04 -1.92
N GLN A 16 10.54 2.69 -3.05
CA GLN A 16 9.23 3.24 -3.39
C GLN A 16 8.16 2.80 -2.39
N LYS A 17 8.19 1.52 -2.00
CA LYS A 17 7.25 0.98 -1.01
C LYS A 17 7.47 1.62 0.35
N ARG A 18 8.73 1.84 0.75
CA ARG A 18 9.06 2.49 2.01
C ARG A 18 8.49 3.90 2.05
N LYS A 19 8.71 4.67 0.99
CA LYS A 19 8.22 6.04 0.91
C LYS A 19 6.70 6.09 0.94
N LEU A 20 6.05 5.16 0.22
CA LEU A 20 4.60 5.08 0.22
C LEU A 20 4.06 4.80 1.62
N ALA A 21 4.67 3.82 2.32
CA ALA A 21 4.26 3.48 3.68
C ALA A 21 4.45 4.67 4.64
N GLU A 22 5.55 5.38 4.52
CA GLU A 22 5.81 6.56 5.35
C GLU A 22 4.76 7.65 5.12
N GLU A 23 4.40 7.91 3.87
CA GLU A 23 3.46 8.97 3.53
C GLU A 23 2.02 8.61 3.91
N ILE A 24 1.62 7.36 3.73
CA ILE A 24 0.29 6.91 4.16
C ILE A 24 0.19 7.00 5.69
N THR A 25 1.23 6.59 6.40
CA THR A 25 1.27 6.68 7.85
C THR A 25 1.15 8.14 8.31
N ARG A 26 1.89 9.03 7.68
CA ARG A 26 1.85 10.46 8.02
C ARG A 26 0.45 11.03 7.84
N VAL A 27 -0.17 10.75 6.70
CA VAL A 27 -1.53 11.24 6.42
C VAL A 27 -2.54 10.62 7.37
N SER A 28 -2.40 9.34 7.65
CA SER A 28 -3.30 8.63 8.57
C SER A 28 -3.29 9.29 9.95
N VAL A 29 -2.11 9.58 10.48
CA VAL A 29 -1.97 10.22 11.79
C VAL A 29 -2.53 11.65 11.74
N GLU A 30 -2.26 12.37 10.66
CA GLU A 30 -2.74 13.74 10.50
C GLU A 30 -4.27 13.81 10.50
N VAL A 31 -4.92 12.89 9.80
CA VAL A 31 -6.37 12.91 9.61
C VAL A 31 -7.11 12.24 10.77
N LEU A 32 -6.63 11.09 11.23
CA LEU A 32 -7.32 10.28 12.22
C LEU A 32 -6.81 10.45 13.65
N GLY A 33 -5.61 11.02 13.80
CA GLY A 33 -4.98 11.10 15.11
C GLY A 33 -4.21 9.83 15.44
N GLY A 34 -3.75 9.73 16.67
CA GLY A 34 -2.95 8.61 17.13
C GLY A 34 -1.47 8.81 16.85
N THR A 35 -0.73 7.72 16.87
CA THR A 35 0.72 7.72 16.65
C THR A 35 1.07 6.83 15.47
N PRO A 36 2.25 7.03 14.85
CA PRO A 36 2.68 6.17 13.72
C PRO A 36 2.69 4.69 14.06
N GLU A 37 3.01 4.34 15.31
CA GLU A 37 3.09 2.94 15.74
C GLU A 37 1.74 2.23 15.72
N MET A 38 0.66 2.97 15.64
CA MET A 38 -0.69 2.41 15.57
C MET A 38 -1.17 2.14 14.15
N VAL A 39 -0.38 2.51 13.15
CA VAL A 39 -0.75 2.37 11.74
C VAL A 39 -0.05 1.16 11.14
N ASP A 40 -0.82 0.21 10.62
CA ASP A 40 -0.28 -0.94 9.92
C ASP A 40 -0.57 -0.83 8.43
N ILE A 41 0.42 -1.17 7.61
CA ILE A 41 0.30 -1.16 6.16
C ILE A 41 0.84 -2.47 5.61
N LEU A 42 -0.01 -3.17 4.85
CA LEU A 42 0.39 -4.40 4.16
C LEU A 42 0.37 -4.14 2.66
N ILE A 43 1.47 -4.49 2.01
CA ILE A 43 1.62 -4.28 0.57
C ILE A 43 1.76 -5.65 -0.08
N THR A 44 0.90 -5.92 -1.07
CA THR A 44 0.91 -7.17 -1.82
C THR A 44 1.27 -6.87 -3.27
N ASP A 45 2.34 -7.50 -3.76
CA ASP A 45 2.71 -7.44 -5.16
C ASP A 45 1.86 -8.45 -5.94
N VAL A 46 1.28 -8.01 -7.05
CA VAL A 46 0.44 -8.87 -7.89
C VAL A 46 1.10 -8.97 -9.26
N LYS A 47 1.28 -10.19 -9.74
CA LYS A 47 1.83 -10.43 -11.07
C LYS A 47 0.83 -10.00 -12.14
N ARG A 48 1.33 -9.55 -13.28
CA ARG A 48 0.47 -9.15 -14.42
C ARG A 48 -0.51 -10.25 -14.80
N GLU A 49 -0.07 -11.50 -14.78
CA GLU A 49 -0.91 -12.65 -15.11
C GLU A 49 -2.05 -12.88 -14.11
N ASN A 50 -1.97 -12.22 -12.96
CA ASN A 50 -2.98 -12.32 -11.91
C ASN A 50 -3.83 -11.06 -11.78
N TRP A 51 -3.69 -10.13 -12.72
CA TRP A 51 -4.44 -8.87 -12.68
C TRP A 51 -5.24 -8.69 -13.96
N ALA A 52 -6.55 -8.70 -13.82
CA ALA A 52 -7.45 -8.49 -14.95
C ALA A 52 -8.27 -7.22 -14.75
N THR A 53 -8.46 -6.49 -15.85
CA THR A 53 -9.33 -5.33 -15.87
C THR A 53 -10.25 -5.48 -17.07
N GLY A 54 -11.56 -5.38 -16.84
CA GLY A 54 -12.53 -5.58 -17.90
C GLY A 54 -12.47 -6.98 -18.50
N GLY A 55 -12.04 -7.97 -17.71
CA GLY A 55 -11.89 -9.35 -18.16
C GLY A 55 -10.60 -9.63 -18.92
N LYS A 56 -9.69 -8.66 -18.99
CA LYS A 56 -8.41 -8.82 -19.73
C LYS A 56 -7.25 -8.75 -18.76
N LEU A 57 -6.29 -9.65 -18.94
CA LEU A 57 -5.06 -9.66 -18.15
C LEU A 57 -4.13 -8.54 -18.61
N TRP A 58 -3.37 -8.05 -17.68
CA TRP A 58 -2.38 -6.99 -17.93
C TRP A 58 -1.11 -7.48 -18.59
#